data_4c9a1e063693a3f5038d468cba537995
#
_entry.id   4c9a1e063693a3f5038d468cba537995
#
_cell.length_a   1.000
_cell.length_b   1.000
_cell.length_c   1.000
_cell.angle_alpha   90.00
_cell.angle_beta   90.00
_cell.angle_gamma   90.00
#
_symmetry.space_group_name_H-M   'P 1'
#
loop_
_entity.id
_entity.type
_entity.pdbx_description
1 polymer ?
#
loop_
_entity_poly.entity_id
_entity_poly.type
_entity_poly.pdbx_seq_one_letter_code
_entity_poly.pdbx_strand_id
1 'polypeptide(L)'
;MYVIKYILISILVVGLSGCGGKKSKGPFQYFRNYQRTFNDLNNKHLKAARQWGIEPIVTDRDFDRQKGKLAEIGSCRDYVVDELTHSIPYLVPRAEDLLETIGRNFRDSLDQKGLPDRKIIVTSVLRTTGTVKQLRKKNINASANSAHVYGTTFDVAYARYKGAAKEETDKLKSVLAEVLRDLRKQNKCYVRYEFKQGCFHITVR
;
A
#
# COMPACT_ATOMS: atom_id res chain seq x y z
N MET A 1 55.85 -15.56 -53.82
CA MET A 1 54.99 -14.42 -54.24
C MET A 1 53.64 -14.58 -53.52
N TYR A 2 53.53 -14.00 -52.32
CA TYR A 2 52.32 -14.13 -51.47
C TYR A 2 51.50 -12.83 -51.60
N VAL A 3 50.27 -13.02 -52.06
CA VAL A 3 49.26 -11.92 -52.17
C VAL A 3 48.49 -11.83 -50.88
N ILE A 4 48.70 -10.78 -50.13
CA ILE A 4 47.97 -10.49 -48.90
C ILE A 4 46.63 -9.80 -49.29
N LYS A 5 45.50 -10.49 -49.04
CA LYS A 5 44.17 -9.93 -49.19
C LYS A 5 43.80 -9.13 -47.91
N TYR A 6 43.66 -7.83 -48.06
CA TYR A 6 43.09 -6.96 -46.99
C TYR A 6 41.58 -7.11 -46.97
N ILE A 7 41.04 -7.64 -45.86
CA ILE A 7 39.60 -7.63 -45.58
C ILE A 7 39.27 -6.34 -44.86
N LEU A 8 38.58 -5.44 -45.53
CA LEU A 8 37.97 -4.24 -44.95
C LEU A 8 36.74 -4.64 -44.14
N ILE A 9 36.85 -4.58 -42.81
CA ILE A 9 35.71 -4.73 -41.92
C ILE A 9 35.04 -3.35 -41.76
N SER A 10 33.91 -3.16 -42.41
CA SER A 10 33.03 -1.99 -42.21
C SER A 10 32.29 -2.14 -40.87
N ILE A 11 32.69 -1.36 -39.86
CA ILE A 11 31.98 -1.26 -38.60
C ILE A 11 30.73 -0.40 -38.86
N LEU A 12 29.54 -1.05 -38.92
CA LEU A 12 28.26 -0.38 -38.95
C LEU A 12 27.90 0.10 -37.54
N VAL A 13 28.13 1.36 -37.26
CA VAL A 13 27.68 2.03 -36.02
C VAL A 13 26.17 2.21 -36.11
N VAL A 14 25.40 1.29 -35.50
CA VAL A 14 23.98 1.47 -35.31
C VAL A 14 23.79 2.50 -34.17
N GLY A 15 23.51 3.72 -34.55
CA GLY A 15 23.08 4.76 -33.61
C GLY A 15 21.76 4.38 -32.98
N LEU A 16 21.75 3.99 -31.70
CA LEU A 16 20.57 3.88 -30.87
C LEU A 16 20.01 5.28 -30.62
N SER A 17 19.15 5.76 -31.55
CA SER A 17 18.30 6.90 -31.29
C SER A 17 17.31 6.51 -30.19
N GLY A 18 17.62 6.90 -28.94
CA GLY A 18 16.70 6.82 -27.82
C GLY A 18 15.46 7.66 -28.12
N CYS A 19 14.43 7.07 -28.68
CA CYS A 19 13.10 7.64 -28.68
C CYS A 19 12.64 7.82 -27.24
N GLY A 20 12.76 9.03 -26.71
CA GLY A 20 12.04 9.46 -25.53
C GLY A 20 10.55 9.41 -25.80
N GLY A 21 9.96 8.22 -25.69
CA GLY A 21 8.53 8.03 -25.85
C GLY A 21 7.80 8.88 -24.82
N LYS A 22 7.00 9.85 -25.28
CA LYS A 22 6.04 10.56 -24.43
C LYS A 22 5.19 9.49 -23.76
N LYS A 23 5.34 9.35 -22.40
CA LYS A 23 4.49 8.48 -21.61
C LYS A 23 3.04 8.78 -21.95
N SER A 24 2.31 7.81 -22.49
CA SER A 24 0.90 7.99 -22.81
C SER A 24 0.14 8.16 -21.50
N LYS A 25 -0.60 9.26 -21.38
CA LYS A 25 -1.51 9.48 -20.25
C LYS A 25 -2.60 8.40 -20.32
N GLY A 26 -2.48 7.36 -19.52
CA GLY A 26 -3.49 6.30 -19.46
C GLY A 26 -4.85 6.85 -19.00
N PRO A 27 -5.98 6.30 -19.48
CA PRO A 27 -7.30 6.73 -19.06
C PRO A 27 -7.51 6.50 -17.57
N PHE A 28 -8.21 7.42 -16.89
CA PHE A 28 -8.66 7.22 -15.51
C PHE A 28 -9.75 6.16 -15.46
N GLN A 29 -9.61 5.21 -14.57
CA GLN A 29 -10.63 4.22 -14.31
C GLN A 29 -11.42 4.60 -13.05
N TYR A 30 -12.56 5.25 -13.21
CA TYR A 30 -13.45 5.55 -12.10
C TYR A 30 -14.24 4.30 -11.70
N PHE A 31 -14.22 4.01 -10.40
CA PHE A 31 -15.01 2.91 -9.82
C PHE A 31 -16.44 3.39 -9.57
N ARG A 32 -17.40 2.73 -10.18
CA ARG A 32 -18.82 3.05 -10.02
C ARG A 32 -19.30 2.86 -8.58
N ASN A 33 -18.75 1.87 -7.87
CA ASN A 33 -19.06 1.59 -6.48
C ASN A 33 -17.87 0.96 -5.76
N TYR A 34 -17.19 1.75 -4.92
CA TYR A 34 -16.03 1.32 -4.14
C TYR A 34 -16.36 0.24 -3.12
N GLN A 35 -17.50 0.36 -2.42
CA GLN A 35 -17.93 -0.64 -1.42
C GLN A 35 -18.18 -2.01 -2.06
N ARG A 36 -18.76 -2.04 -3.26
CA ARG A 36 -18.99 -3.31 -3.97
C ARG A 36 -17.69 -3.90 -4.51
N THR A 37 -16.76 -3.04 -4.93
CA THR A 37 -15.48 -3.47 -5.49
C THR A 37 -14.53 -4.00 -4.41
N PHE A 38 -14.45 -3.32 -3.27
CA PHE A 38 -13.54 -3.62 -2.17
C PHE A 38 -14.35 -4.04 -0.94
N ASN A 39 -14.87 -5.26 -0.96
CA ASN A 39 -15.78 -5.81 0.04
C ASN A 39 -15.27 -7.12 0.65
N ASP A 40 -13.96 -7.32 0.70
CA ASP A 40 -13.42 -8.52 1.32
C ASP A 40 -13.91 -8.64 2.77
N LEU A 41 -14.43 -9.82 3.11
CA LEU A 41 -15.06 -10.06 4.39
C LEU A 41 -14.01 -10.11 5.52
N ASN A 42 -14.38 -9.63 6.69
CA ASN A 42 -13.49 -9.59 7.85
C ASN A 42 -12.87 -10.96 8.21
N ASN A 43 -13.60 -12.06 8.02
CA ASN A 43 -13.08 -13.41 8.27
C ASN A 43 -11.90 -13.76 7.36
N LYS A 44 -11.85 -13.26 6.10
CA LYS A 44 -10.71 -13.45 5.20
C LYS A 44 -9.49 -12.66 5.69
N HIS A 45 -9.69 -11.41 6.11
CA HIS A 45 -8.65 -10.59 6.72
C HIS A 45 -8.09 -11.27 7.97
N LEU A 46 -8.95 -11.72 8.88
CA LEU A 46 -8.53 -12.42 10.10
C LEU A 46 -7.79 -13.73 9.83
N LYS A 47 -8.25 -14.52 8.86
CA LYS A 47 -7.55 -15.76 8.48
C LYS A 47 -6.13 -15.48 8.00
N ALA A 48 -5.97 -14.52 7.09
CA ALA A 48 -4.65 -14.12 6.61
C ALA A 48 -3.79 -13.50 7.72
N ALA A 49 -4.39 -12.66 8.56
CA ALA A 49 -3.69 -12.02 9.67
C ALA A 49 -3.12 -13.04 10.66
N ARG A 50 -3.89 -14.06 11.02
CA ARG A 50 -3.42 -15.16 11.89
C ARG A 50 -2.34 -16.02 11.23
N GLN A 51 -2.42 -16.21 9.94
CA GLN A 51 -1.46 -17.03 9.18
C GLN A 51 -0.09 -16.37 9.09
N TRP A 52 -0.05 -15.04 8.88
CA TRP A 52 1.17 -14.31 8.54
C TRP A 52 1.65 -13.34 9.60
N GLY A 53 0.88 -13.19 10.67
CA GLY A 53 1.13 -12.21 11.70
C GLY A 53 1.84 -12.75 12.93
N ILE A 54 1.98 -11.85 13.89
CA ILE A 54 2.45 -12.14 15.24
C ILE A 54 1.27 -12.54 16.14
N GLU A 55 1.58 -13.07 17.33
CA GLU A 55 0.57 -13.20 18.39
C GLU A 55 0.13 -11.81 18.88
N PRO A 56 -1.17 -11.64 19.23
CA PRO A 56 -1.67 -10.34 19.68
C PRO A 56 -0.93 -9.84 20.93
N ILE A 57 -0.53 -8.57 20.90
CA ILE A 57 0.16 -7.91 22.01
C ILE A 57 -0.87 -7.52 23.07
N VAL A 58 -0.71 -8.04 24.30
CA VAL A 58 -1.54 -7.74 25.47
C VAL A 58 -0.80 -6.83 26.43
N THR A 59 0.49 -7.06 26.62
CA THR A 59 1.38 -6.36 27.57
C THR A 59 2.62 -5.85 26.86
N ASP A 60 3.37 -4.94 27.49
CA ASP A 60 4.66 -4.46 26.99
C ASP A 60 5.67 -5.60 26.84
N ARG A 61 5.65 -6.58 27.76
CA ARG A 61 6.48 -7.80 27.68
C ARG A 61 6.16 -8.61 26.40
N ASP A 62 4.92 -8.64 25.97
CA ASP A 62 4.55 -9.30 24.71
C ASP A 62 5.12 -8.57 23.50
N PHE A 63 5.13 -7.24 23.55
CA PHE A 63 5.75 -6.42 22.51
C PHE A 63 7.26 -6.69 22.46
N ASP A 64 7.96 -6.65 23.57
CA ASP A 64 9.42 -6.91 23.64
C ASP A 64 9.78 -8.27 23.06
N ARG A 65 8.99 -9.30 23.37
CA ARG A 65 9.22 -10.67 22.84
C ARG A 65 9.01 -10.77 21.34
N GLN A 66 8.21 -9.90 20.75
CA GLN A 66 7.82 -9.99 19.35
C GLN A 66 8.43 -8.91 18.47
N LYS A 67 9.04 -7.87 19.05
CA LYS A 67 9.63 -6.74 18.35
C LYS A 67 10.60 -7.17 17.25
N GLY A 68 11.38 -8.21 17.47
CA GLY A 68 12.30 -8.77 16.47
C GLY A 68 11.64 -9.39 15.23
N LYS A 69 10.30 -9.60 15.24
CA LYS A 69 9.51 -10.07 14.11
C LYS A 69 8.80 -8.93 13.37
N LEU A 70 8.98 -7.70 13.82
CA LEU A 70 8.31 -6.50 13.34
C LEU A 70 9.32 -5.53 12.75
N ALA A 71 8.92 -4.84 11.71
CA ALA A 71 9.60 -3.68 11.17
C ALA A 71 8.92 -2.41 11.68
N GLU A 72 9.73 -1.44 12.11
CA GLU A 72 9.25 -0.12 12.49
C GLU A 72 9.04 0.71 11.23
N ILE A 73 7.84 1.26 11.05
CA ILE A 73 7.51 2.07 9.88
C ILE A 73 7.51 3.56 10.22
N GLY A 74 8.04 4.36 9.32
CA GLY A 74 8.02 5.82 9.37
C GLY A 74 7.65 6.43 8.02
N SER A 75 7.42 7.73 8.00
CA SER A 75 7.20 8.44 6.73
C SER A 75 8.42 8.34 5.84
N CYS A 76 8.21 8.05 4.57
CA CYS A 76 9.27 7.86 3.59
C CYS A 76 8.95 8.57 2.26
N ARG A 77 9.71 8.22 1.22
CA ARG A 77 9.49 8.73 -0.13
C ARG A 77 8.08 8.42 -0.65
N ASP A 78 7.55 7.23 -0.36
CA ASP A 78 6.37 6.68 -1.04
C ASP A 78 5.07 6.84 -0.24
N TYR A 79 5.15 7.04 1.09
CA TYR A 79 4.00 7.27 1.94
C TYR A 79 4.35 8.15 3.16
N VAL A 80 3.31 8.62 3.84
CA VAL A 80 3.40 9.34 5.11
C VAL A 80 2.64 8.54 6.15
N VAL A 81 3.22 8.40 7.33
CA VAL A 81 2.53 7.87 8.52
C VAL A 81 1.95 9.06 9.29
N ASP A 82 0.64 9.02 9.52
CA ASP A 82 -0.08 10.02 10.28
C ASP A 82 0.22 9.91 11.79
N GLU A 83 -0.25 10.87 12.58
CA GLU A 83 -0.23 10.71 14.03
C GLU A 83 -1.06 9.51 14.45
N LEU A 84 -0.40 8.50 15.02
CA LEU A 84 -1.01 7.22 15.38
C LEU A 84 -1.54 7.26 16.83
N THR A 85 -2.80 7.62 17.00
CA THR A 85 -3.43 7.75 18.34
C THR A 85 -3.81 6.40 18.98
N HIS A 86 -4.01 5.36 18.14
CA HIS A 86 -4.50 4.03 18.57
C HIS A 86 -3.72 2.87 17.96
N SER A 87 -2.56 3.12 17.42
CA SER A 87 -1.67 2.14 16.79
C SER A 87 -0.24 2.43 17.17
N ILE A 88 0.61 1.42 17.16
CA ILE A 88 2.06 1.54 17.27
C ILE A 88 2.68 1.34 15.88
N PRO A 89 3.75 2.08 15.50
CA PRO A 89 4.26 2.16 14.14
C PRO A 89 5.04 0.92 13.71
N TYR A 90 4.42 -0.25 13.81
CA TYR A 90 5.05 -1.52 13.47
C TYR A 90 4.16 -2.35 12.56
N LEU A 91 4.79 -3.08 11.64
CA LEU A 91 4.18 -4.10 10.79
C LEU A 91 5.09 -5.34 10.74
N VAL A 92 4.55 -6.50 10.38
CA VAL A 92 5.41 -7.61 9.97
C VAL A 92 6.09 -7.25 8.64
N PRO A 93 7.33 -7.71 8.35
CA PRO A 93 8.07 -7.30 7.15
C PRO A 93 7.27 -7.46 5.86
N ARG A 94 6.53 -8.57 5.72
CA ARG A 94 5.67 -8.80 4.56
C ARG A 94 4.58 -7.73 4.35
N ALA A 95 4.05 -7.16 5.44
CA ALA A 95 3.05 -6.09 5.35
C ALA A 95 3.69 -4.72 5.09
N GLU A 96 4.89 -4.49 5.59
CA GLU A 96 5.72 -3.34 5.24
C GLU A 96 6.03 -3.33 3.74
N ASP A 97 6.56 -4.45 3.18
CA ASP A 97 6.84 -4.61 1.74
C ASP A 97 5.61 -4.32 0.87
N LEU A 98 4.43 -4.77 1.32
CA LEU A 98 3.17 -4.48 0.62
C LEU A 98 2.83 -2.99 0.68
N LEU A 99 2.99 -2.33 1.83
CA LEU A 99 2.74 -0.90 1.99
C LEU A 99 3.66 -0.08 1.10
N GLU A 100 4.96 -0.38 1.06
CA GLU A 100 5.92 0.26 0.16
C GLU A 100 5.56 0.04 -1.31
N THR A 101 5.16 -1.18 -1.67
CA THR A 101 4.71 -1.50 -3.02
C THR A 101 3.48 -0.69 -3.42
N ILE A 102 2.50 -0.52 -2.51
CA ILE A 102 1.32 0.31 -2.75
C ILE A 102 1.73 1.77 -2.96
N GLY A 103 2.58 2.32 -2.09
CA GLY A 103 3.03 3.71 -2.18
C GLY A 103 3.79 4.00 -3.47
N ARG A 104 4.74 3.15 -3.83
CA ARG A 104 5.51 3.22 -5.08
C ARG A 104 4.61 3.13 -6.30
N ASN A 105 3.76 2.09 -6.39
CA ASN A 105 2.85 1.90 -7.51
C ASN A 105 1.86 3.06 -7.66
N PHE A 106 1.41 3.64 -6.55
CA PHE A 106 0.56 4.82 -6.56
C PHE A 106 1.27 6.01 -7.23
N ARG A 107 2.49 6.34 -6.81
CA ARG A 107 3.27 7.44 -7.38
C ARG A 107 3.62 7.20 -8.85
N ASP A 108 4.03 5.98 -9.21
CA ASP A 108 4.29 5.60 -10.61
C ASP A 108 3.03 5.76 -11.48
N SER A 109 1.86 5.39 -10.94
CA SER A 109 0.58 5.58 -11.63
C SER A 109 0.22 7.06 -11.78
N LEU A 110 0.53 7.91 -10.81
CA LEU A 110 0.35 9.36 -10.93
C LEU A 110 1.23 9.93 -12.05
N ASP A 111 2.51 9.57 -12.07
CA ASP A 111 3.43 10.02 -13.12
C ASP A 111 2.96 9.59 -14.52
N GLN A 112 2.56 8.33 -14.68
CA GLN A 112 2.03 7.82 -15.95
C GLN A 112 0.77 8.56 -16.42
N LYS A 113 -0.07 9.01 -15.49
CA LYS A 113 -1.30 9.75 -15.78
C LYS A 113 -1.06 11.27 -15.90
N GLY A 114 0.18 11.74 -15.70
CA GLY A 114 0.57 13.15 -15.71
C GLY A 114 -0.08 13.96 -14.58
N LEU A 115 -0.29 13.31 -13.42
CA LEU A 115 -0.74 13.96 -12.20
C LEU A 115 0.44 14.40 -11.35
N PRO A 116 0.27 15.45 -10.51
CA PRO A 116 1.28 15.85 -9.55
C PRO A 116 1.66 14.71 -8.61
N ASP A 117 2.93 14.67 -8.19
CA ASP A 117 3.40 13.71 -7.19
C ASP A 117 2.70 13.95 -5.85
N ARG A 118 2.06 12.91 -5.34
CA ARG A 118 1.33 12.90 -4.07
C ARG A 118 1.65 11.61 -3.33
N LYS A 119 1.56 11.64 -1.99
CA LYS A 119 1.79 10.45 -1.17
C LYS A 119 0.50 10.00 -0.51
N ILE A 120 0.34 8.69 -0.40
CA ILE A 120 -0.69 8.08 0.44
C ILE A 120 -0.40 8.36 1.92
N ILE A 121 -1.45 8.33 2.75
CA ILE A 121 -1.36 8.56 4.20
C ILE A 121 -1.81 7.30 4.91
N VAL A 122 -0.92 6.71 5.71
CA VAL A 122 -1.21 5.57 6.59
C VAL A 122 -1.81 6.10 7.89
N THR A 123 -2.99 5.62 8.24
CA THR A 123 -3.77 6.13 9.39
C THR A 123 -3.88 5.15 10.55
N SER A 124 -3.59 3.88 10.33
CA SER A 124 -3.57 2.85 11.36
C SER A 124 -2.70 1.67 10.95
N VAL A 125 -2.06 1.05 11.91
CA VAL A 125 -1.17 -0.11 11.74
C VAL A 125 -1.35 -1.10 12.89
N LEU A 126 -0.29 -1.64 13.49
CA LEU A 126 -0.37 -2.59 14.60
C LEU A 126 -1.13 -1.99 15.79
N ARG A 127 -2.10 -2.73 16.32
CA ARG A 127 -2.85 -2.37 17.54
C ARG A 127 -2.62 -3.40 18.64
N THR A 128 -2.58 -2.93 19.87
CA THR A 128 -2.63 -3.84 21.02
C THR A 128 -4.07 -4.27 21.32
N THR A 129 -4.25 -5.36 22.03
CA THR A 129 -5.59 -5.78 22.50
C THR A 129 -6.23 -4.74 23.41
N GLY A 130 -5.42 -4.00 24.18
CA GLY A 130 -5.87 -2.89 25.02
C GLY A 130 -6.48 -1.74 24.19
N THR A 131 -5.78 -1.29 23.14
CA THR A 131 -6.28 -0.23 22.26
C THR A 131 -7.55 -0.65 21.52
N VAL A 132 -7.65 -1.91 21.08
CA VAL A 132 -8.89 -2.43 20.46
C VAL A 132 -10.06 -2.41 21.45
N LYS A 133 -9.84 -2.80 22.72
CA LYS A 133 -10.88 -2.72 23.76
C LYS A 133 -11.34 -1.28 24.01
N GLN A 134 -10.42 -0.30 24.05
CA GLN A 134 -10.75 1.12 24.21
C GLN A 134 -11.55 1.67 23.02
N LEU A 135 -11.14 1.33 21.77
CA LEU A 135 -11.87 1.73 20.57
C LEU A 135 -13.32 1.19 20.56
N ARG A 136 -13.51 -0.04 21.02
CA ARG A 136 -14.86 -0.63 21.13
C ARG A 136 -15.76 0.07 22.13
N LYS A 137 -15.23 0.57 23.24
CA LYS A 137 -16.01 1.37 24.20
C LYS A 137 -16.54 2.65 23.56
N LYS A 138 -15.78 3.27 22.63
CA LYS A 138 -16.17 4.48 21.91
C LYS A 138 -16.97 4.22 20.64
N ASN A 139 -16.81 3.04 20.03
CA ASN A 139 -17.47 2.67 18.79
C ASN A 139 -17.91 1.19 18.83
N ILE A 140 -19.19 0.97 19.10
CA ILE A 140 -19.83 -0.37 19.20
C ILE A 140 -19.65 -1.19 17.90
N ASN A 141 -19.47 -0.53 16.76
CA ASN A 141 -19.25 -1.19 15.48
C ASN A 141 -17.80 -1.63 15.26
N ALA A 142 -16.85 -1.27 16.17
CA ALA A 142 -15.50 -1.76 16.09
C ALA A 142 -15.45 -3.26 16.38
N SER A 143 -14.89 -4.04 15.45
CA SER A 143 -14.79 -5.50 15.58
C SER A 143 -14.01 -5.89 16.82
N ALA A 144 -14.56 -6.86 17.60
CA ALA A 144 -13.81 -7.49 18.70
C ALA A 144 -12.55 -8.21 18.18
N ASN A 145 -12.63 -8.70 16.94
CA ASN A 145 -11.59 -9.43 16.25
C ASN A 145 -10.99 -8.51 15.17
N SER A 146 -10.04 -7.67 15.57
CA SER A 146 -9.34 -6.77 14.66
C SER A 146 -8.13 -7.46 14.04
N ALA A 147 -8.00 -7.44 12.72
CA ALA A 147 -6.83 -7.95 12.02
C ALA A 147 -5.55 -7.13 12.32
N HIS A 148 -5.69 -5.89 12.77
CA HIS A 148 -4.55 -5.03 13.16
C HIS A 148 -3.72 -5.60 14.33
N VAL A 149 -4.27 -6.44 15.20
CA VAL A 149 -3.53 -6.98 16.35
C VAL A 149 -2.43 -7.97 15.96
N TYR A 150 -2.42 -8.40 14.71
CA TYR A 150 -1.44 -9.35 14.17
C TYR A 150 -0.28 -8.69 13.40
N GLY A 151 -0.28 -7.36 13.25
CA GLY A 151 0.77 -6.62 12.53
C GLY A 151 0.77 -6.79 11.01
N THR A 152 -0.25 -7.43 10.45
CA THR A 152 -0.37 -7.72 9.00
C THR A 152 -1.27 -6.75 8.26
N THR A 153 -1.86 -5.79 8.99
CA THR A 153 -2.96 -4.97 8.51
C THR A 153 -2.69 -3.50 8.77
N PHE A 154 -3.01 -2.68 7.78
CA PHE A 154 -2.89 -1.22 7.87
C PHE A 154 -4.05 -0.54 7.13
N ASP A 155 -4.35 0.69 7.54
CA ASP A 155 -5.35 1.53 6.92
C ASP A 155 -4.70 2.67 6.14
N VAL A 156 -5.15 2.90 4.90
CA VAL A 156 -4.69 4.00 4.04
C VAL A 156 -5.86 4.93 3.76
N ALA A 157 -5.70 6.22 4.06
CA ALA A 157 -6.71 7.22 3.79
C ALA A 157 -7.03 7.30 2.29
N TYR A 158 -8.30 7.44 1.94
CA TYR A 158 -8.73 7.77 0.58
C TYR A 158 -9.39 9.16 0.49
N ALA A 159 -9.66 9.78 1.63
CA ALA A 159 -10.30 11.08 1.71
C ALA A 159 -9.27 12.25 1.74
N ARG A 160 -7.98 11.94 1.83
CA ARG A 160 -6.89 12.92 1.86
C ARG A 160 -5.55 12.29 1.45
N TYR A 161 -4.66 13.11 0.89
CA TYR A 161 -3.33 12.73 0.42
C TYR A 161 -2.32 13.82 0.79
N LYS A 162 -1.07 13.45 1.05
CA LYS A 162 -0.05 14.44 1.40
C LYS A 162 0.25 15.35 0.20
N GLY A 163 0.12 16.64 0.41
CA GLY A 163 0.37 17.68 -0.61
C GLY A 163 -0.75 17.89 -1.61
N ALA A 164 -1.92 17.21 -1.46
CA ALA A 164 -3.05 17.35 -2.35
C ALA A 164 -4.07 18.39 -1.86
N ALA A 165 -4.68 19.09 -2.79
CA ALA A 165 -5.87 19.88 -2.55
C ALA A 165 -7.13 18.98 -2.52
N LYS A 166 -8.21 19.47 -1.94
CA LYS A 166 -9.47 18.72 -1.80
C LYS A 166 -10.04 18.28 -3.14
N GLU A 167 -9.92 19.12 -4.14
CA GLU A 167 -10.43 18.91 -5.50
C GLU A 167 -9.73 17.77 -6.24
N GLU A 168 -8.52 17.39 -5.81
CA GLU A 168 -7.76 16.30 -6.39
C GLU A 168 -8.19 14.93 -5.83
N THR A 169 -8.87 14.91 -4.68
CA THR A 169 -9.11 13.71 -3.87
C THR A 169 -9.80 12.59 -4.65
N ASP A 170 -10.81 12.87 -5.46
CA ASP A 170 -11.52 11.82 -6.21
C ASP A 170 -10.67 11.19 -7.30
N LYS A 171 -9.82 11.96 -7.97
CA LYS A 171 -8.85 11.43 -8.93
C LYS A 171 -7.81 10.55 -8.24
N LEU A 172 -7.25 11.02 -7.13
CA LEU A 172 -6.24 10.29 -6.35
C LEU A 172 -6.82 9.00 -5.76
N LYS A 173 -8.06 9.05 -5.24
CA LYS A 173 -8.79 7.85 -4.77
C LYS A 173 -8.96 6.82 -5.89
N SER A 174 -9.27 7.27 -7.09
CA SER A 174 -9.41 6.41 -8.26
C SER A 174 -8.10 5.71 -8.61
N VAL A 175 -6.98 6.44 -8.62
CA VAL A 175 -5.64 5.88 -8.87
C VAL A 175 -5.23 4.88 -7.78
N LEU A 176 -5.44 5.22 -6.51
CA LEU A 176 -5.16 4.30 -5.40
C LEU A 176 -6.00 3.02 -5.50
N ALA A 177 -7.27 3.16 -5.86
CA ALA A 177 -8.16 2.02 -6.05
C ALA A 177 -7.73 1.12 -7.23
N GLU A 178 -7.20 1.68 -8.33
CA GLU A 178 -6.63 0.90 -9.43
C GLU A 178 -5.45 0.04 -8.93
N VAL A 179 -4.51 0.64 -8.19
CA VAL A 179 -3.36 -0.06 -7.59
C VAL A 179 -3.82 -1.18 -6.67
N LEU A 180 -4.74 -0.89 -5.75
CA LEU A 180 -5.25 -1.88 -4.80
C LEU A 180 -6.01 -3.02 -5.49
N ARG A 181 -6.79 -2.73 -6.52
CA ARG A 181 -7.48 -3.75 -7.32
C ARG A 181 -6.48 -4.69 -7.99
N ASP A 182 -5.40 -4.15 -8.56
CA ASP A 182 -4.43 -4.93 -9.30
C ASP A 182 -3.58 -5.81 -8.35
N LEU A 183 -3.17 -5.29 -7.20
CA LEU A 183 -2.50 -6.08 -6.16
C LEU A 183 -3.43 -7.17 -5.57
N ARG A 184 -4.73 -6.88 -5.40
CA ARG A 184 -5.72 -7.86 -4.97
C ARG A 184 -5.91 -8.98 -5.99
N LYS A 185 -5.95 -8.66 -7.31
CA LYS A 185 -5.98 -9.66 -8.39
C LYS A 185 -4.73 -10.54 -8.41
N GLN A 186 -3.58 -10.00 -8.03
CA GLN A 186 -2.32 -10.73 -7.88
C GLN A 186 -2.24 -11.53 -6.58
N ASN A 187 -3.31 -11.61 -5.80
CA ASN A 187 -3.37 -12.28 -4.50
C ASN A 187 -2.37 -11.73 -3.46
N LYS A 188 -1.96 -10.46 -3.55
CA LYS A 188 -1.06 -9.84 -2.59
C LYS A 188 -1.75 -9.36 -1.32
N CYS A 189 -3.03 -9.00 -1.41
CA CYS A 189 -3.79 -8.46 -0.28
C CYS A 189 -5.29 -8.74 -0.35
N TYR A 190 -5.94 -8.62 0.79
CA TYR A 190 -7.37 -8.35 0.93
C TYR A 190 -7.57 -6.86 1.13
N VAL A 191 -8.66 -6.32 0.57
CA VAL A 191 -8.97 -4.89 0.65
C VAL A 191 -10.45 -4.69 0.96
N ARG A 192 -10.73 -3.84 1.97
CA ARG A 192 -12.08 -3.42 2.32
C ARG A 192 -12.16 -1.89 2.32
N TYR A 193 -13.20 -1.37 1.70
CA TYR A 193 -13.52 0.05 1.70
C TYR A 193 -14.30 0.41 2.96
N GLU A 194 -13.70 1.18 3.86
CA GLU A 194 -14.28 1.59 5.14
C GLU A 194 -14.86 3.01 5.00
N PHE A 195 -16.13 3.09 4.58
CA PHE A 195 -16.78 4.38 4.26
C PHE A 195 -16.77 5.35 5.44
N LYS A 196 -17.13 4.87 6.65
CA LYS A 196 -17.22 5.71 7.85
C LYS A 196 -15.85 6.19 8.35
N GLN A 197 -14.79 5.45 8.10
CA GLN A 197 -13.42 5.79 8.50
C GLN A 197 -12.64 6.54 7.42
N GLY A 198 -13.14 6.59 6.19
CA GLY A 198 -12.47 7.29 5.10
C GLY A 198 -11.17 6.63 4.65
N CYS A 199 -11.04 5.31 4.82
CA CYS A 199 -9.83 4.56 4.50
C CYS A 199 -10.10 3.26 3.74
N PHE A 200 -9.07 2.74 3.09
CA PHE A 200 -8.98 1.34 2.69
C PHE A 200 -8.31 0.55 3.81
N HIS A 201 -8.98 -0.49 4.29
CA HIS A 201 -8.46 -1.47 5.23
C HIS A 201 -7.80 -2.61 4.45
N ILE A 202 -6.50 -2.79 4.63
CA ILE A 202 -5.66 -3.64 3.79
C ILE A 202 -4.95 -4.67 4.67
N THR A 203 -5.06 -5.95 4.33
CA THR A 203 -4.34 -7.04 5.01
C THR A 203 -3.51 -7.80 3.99
N VAL A 204 -2.22 -8.01 4.28
CA VAL A 204 -1.31 -8.82 3.44
C VAL A 204 -1.79 -10.27 3.35
N ARG A 205 -1.46 -10.90 2.21
CA ARG A 205 -1.93 -12.24 1.89
C ARG A 205 -0.80 -13.22 1.63
#